data_e487db5f6e54676b19be7a968257faf9
#
_entry.id   e487db5f6e54676b19be7a968257faf9
#
_cell.length_a   1.000
_cell.length_b   1.000
_cell.length_c   1.000
_cell.angle_alpha   90.00
_cell.angle_beta   90.00
_cell.angle_gamma   90.00
#
_symmetry.space_group_name_H-M   'P 1'
#
loop_
_entity.id
_entity.type
_entity.pdbx_description
1 polymer ?
#
loop_
_entity_poly.entity_id
_entity_poly.type
_entity_poly.pdbx_seq_one_letter_code
_entity_poly.pdbx_strand_id
1 'polypeptide(L)'
;LNLFEGEGGINKTFFSVGFSPLKFLSLGVTLNYNFGQIRYETGRFQDQVTLGTVLENISSISGLDLKLSTQFEIPIKDALELQAMLSYTPEANLISTNSRFYNTRSLSASTNFGENIEISLIDFGLKRTNITIPDIISFGFGVGKERKWFAGVPYTMNAMQNFSHEFIRLPNVGYENAYQFSLGGFYIPDYSSITSYWKRIVFRMGF
;
A
#
# COMPACT_ATOMS: atom_id res chain seq x y z
N LEU A 1 -1.00 33.55 0.55
CA LEU A 1 -1.34 32.24 1.10
C LEU A 1 -1.10 31.17 0.04
N ASN A 2 -0.45 30.06 0.39
CA ASN A 2 -0.33 28.87 -0.46
C ASN A 2 -1.24 27.78 0.09
N LEU A 3 -2.00 27.14 -0.77
CA LEU A 3 -2.86 25.98 -0.47
C LEU A 3 -2.27 24.75 -1.15
N PHE A 4 -2.17 23.63 -0.42
CA PHE A 4 -1.80 22.33 -0.93
C PHE A 4 -2.87 21.35 -0.47
N GLU A 5 -3.48 20.66 -1.44
CA GLU A 5 -4.55 19.71 -1.17
C GLU A 5 -4.31 18.44 -1.99
N GLY A 6 -4.50 17.27 -1.38
CA GLY A 6 -4.39 15.98 -2.03
C GLY A 6 -5.59 15.11 -1.69
N GLU A 7 -6.21 14.55 -2.71
CA GLU A 7 -7.35 13.64 -2.57
C GLU A 7 -7.14 12.39 -3.42
N GLY A 8 -7.91 11.35 -3.09
CA GLY A 8 -7.99 10.13 -3.87
C GLY A 8 -7.28 8.95 -3.24
N GLY A 9 -7.08 7.92 -4.04
CA GLY A 9 -6.43 6.70 -3.58
C GLY A 9 -6.32 5.64 -4.68
N ILE A 10 -5.54 4.64 -4.41
CA ILE A 10 -5.37 3.47 -5.27
C ILE A 10 -6.06 2.28 -4.59
N ASN A 11 -6.99 1.67 -5.29
CA ASN A 11 -7.64 0.43 -4.91
C ASN A 11 -6.87 -0.75 -5.50
N LYS A 12 -6.91 -1.86 -4.81
CA LYS A 12 -6.25 -3.10 -5.23
C LYS A 12 -7.24 -4.25 -5.20
N THR A 13 -7.46 -4.88 -6.33
CA THR A 13 -8.15 -6.16 -6.44
C THR A 13 -7.12 -7.26 -6.68
N PHE A 14 -7.25 -8.39 -6.02
CA PHE A 14 -6.25 -9.45 -6.12
C PHE A 14 -6.87 -10.82 -6.40
N PHE A 15 -6.09 -11.65 -7.04
CA PHE A 15 -6.35 -13.07 -7.23
C PHE A 15 -5.13 -13.85 -6.77
N SER A 16 -5.34 -14.85 -5.90
CA SER A 16 -4.25 -15.63 -5.30
C SER A 16 -4.45 -17.13 -5.56
N VAL A 17 -3.36 -17.80 -5.88
CA VAL A 17 -3.29 -19.26 -5.98
C VAL A 17 -2.20 -19.76 -5.04
N GLY A 18 -2.54 -20.75 -4.24
CA GLY A 18 -1.61 -21.46 -3.35
C GLY A 18 -1.50 -22.93 -3.72
N PHE A 19 -0.31 -23.46 -3.55
CA PHE A 19 0.02 -24.86 -3.82
C PHE A 19 1.02 -25.38 -2.79
N SER A 20 0.77 -26.55 -2.24
CA SER A 20 1.64 -27.20 -1.25
C SER A 20 2.25 -28.47 -1.86
N PRO A 21 3.42 -28.35 -2.52
CA PRO A 21 4.09 -29.50 -3.15
C PRO A 21 4.58 -30.52 -2.10
N LEU A 22 4.89 -30.06 -0.91
CA LEU A 22 5.37 -30.88 0.20
C LEU A 22 4.57 -30.52 1.46
N LYS A 23 4.50 -31.43 2.43
CA LYS A 23 3.77 -31.22 3.67
C LYS A 23 4.31 -30.04 4.50
N PHE A 24 5.56 -29.71 4.32
CA PHE A 24 6.23 -28.63 5.05
C PHE A 24 6.44 -27.37 4.21
N LEU A 25 6.06 -27.36 2.93
CA LEU A 25 6.30 -26.25 1.99
C LEU A 25 5.03 -25.88 1.26
N SER A 26 4.63 -24.62 1.38
CA SER A 26 3.57 -24.01 0.60
C SER A 26 4.12 -22.86 -0.24
N LEU A 27 3.68 -22.77 -1.48
CA LEU A 27 4.01 -21.73 -2.43
C LEU A 27 2.75 -20.97 -2.80
N GLY A 28 2.85 -19.66 -2.93
CA GLY A 28 1.74 -18.80 -3.30
C GLY A 28 2.14 -17.77 -4.33
N VAL A 29 1.21 -17.49 -5.23
CA VAL A 29 1.32 -16.43 -6.23
C VAL A 29 0.06 -15.57 -6.13
N THR A 30 0.24 -14.27 -6.02
CA THR A 30 -0.85 -13.30 -6.01
C THR A 30 -0.65 -12.31 -7.13
N LEU A 31 -1.64 -12.20 -8.00
CA LEU A 31 -1.73 -11.17 -9.02
C LEU A 31 -2.63 -10.06 -8.51
N ASN A 32 -2.12 -8.84 -8.49
CA ASN A 32 -2.84 -7.66 -8.05
C ASN A 32 -3.14 -6.76 -9.25
N TYR A 33 -4.37 -6.27 -9.34
CA TYR A 33 -4.75 -5.19 -10.25
C TYR A 33 -4.99 -3.92 -9.43
N ASN A 34 -4.16 -2.92 -9.67
CA ASN A 34 -4.25 -1.62 -9.03
C ASN A 34 -5.01 -0.66 -9.93
N PHE A 35 -5.92 0.13 -9.37
CA PHE A 35 -6.67 1.15 -10.10
C PHE A 35 -7.12 2.25 -9.15
N GLY A 36 -7.20 3.47 -9.67
CA GLY A 36 -7.65 4.59 -8.85
C GLY A 36 -7.33 5.93 -9.48
N GLN A 37 -7.60 6.98 -8.72
CA GLN A 37 -7.33 8.35 -9.14
C GLN A 37 -6.76 9.12 -7.97
N ILE A 38 -5.72 9.91 -8.26
CA ILE A 38 -5.13 10.86 -7.32
C ILE A 38 -5.27 12.24 -7.92
N ARG A 39 -5.76 13.18 -7.10
CA ARG A 39 -5.86 14.61 -7.41
C ARG A 39 -4.93 15.37 -6.48
N TYR A 40 -4.16 16.28 -7.04
CA TYR A 40 -3.28 17.15 -6.30
C TYR A 40 -3.49 18.59 -6.75
N GLU A 41 -3.87 19.47 -5.81
CA GLU A 41 -4.10 20.88 -6.04
C GLU A 41 -3.02 21.73 -5.36
N THR A 42 -2.55 22.74 -6.09
CA THR A 42 -1.67 23.77 -5.56
C THR A 42 -2.28 25.14 -5.83
N GLY A 43 -2.72 25.83 -4.78
CA GLY A 43 -3.32 27.16 -4.89
C GLY A 43 -2.37 28.26 -4.44
N ARG A 44 -2.36 29.36 -5.17
CA ARG A 44 -1.66 30.61 -4.81
C ARG A 44 -2.64 31.75 -4.71
N PHE A 45 -2.74 32.34 -3.51
CA PHE A 45 -3.62 33.45 -3.20
C PHE A 45 -2.79 34.62 -2.71
N GLN A 46 -3.07 35.82 -3.25
CA GLN A 46 -2.45 37.07 -2.81
C GLN A 46 -3.39 37.86 -1.96
N ASP A 47 -2.85 38.61 -0.98
CA ASP A 47 -3.62 39.51 -0.17
C ASP A 47 -4.21 40.63 -1.05
N GLN A 48 -5.47 41.03 -0.77
CA GLN A 48 -6.26 42.01 -1.52
C GLN A 48 -6.68 41.60 -2.93
N VAL A 49 -6.43 40.36 -3.36
CA VAL A 49 -6.94 39.78 -4.63
C VAL A 49 -8.03 38.80 -4.32
N THR A 50 -9.21 39.01 -4.89
CA THR A 50 -10.39 38.19 -4.62
C THR A 50 -10.27 36.74 -5.14
N LEU A 51 -9.54 36.55 -6.24
CA LEU A 51 -9.38 35.28 -6.90
C LEU A 51 -7.92 34.81 -6.85
N GLY A 52 -7.71 33.58 -6.40
CA GLY A 52 -6.43 32.89 -6.49
C GLY A 52 -6.36 31.96 -7.67
N THR A 53 -5.16 31.62 -8.09
CA THR A 53 -4.90 30.61 -9.14
C THR A 53 -4.67 29.25 -8.46
N VAL A 54 -5.39 28.23 -8.92
CA VAL A 54 -5.22 26.85 -8.49
C VAL A 54 -4.78 26.00 -9.67
N LEU A 55 -3.66 25.34 -9.51
CA LEU A 55 -3.17 24.31 -10.41
C LEU A 55 -3.66 22.94 -9.91
N GLU A 56 -4.47 22.28 -10.71
CA GLU A 56 -5.01 20.96 -10.42
C GLU A 56 -4.36 19.92 -11.33
N ASN A 57 -3.80 18.87 -10.73
CA ASN A 57 -3.25 17.72 -11.42
C ASN A 57 -4.08 16.48 -11.06
N ILE A 58 -4.54 15.76 -12.06
CA ILE A 58 -5.32 14.53 -11.90
C ILE A 58 -4.55 13.40 -12.57
N SER A 59 -4.35 12.31 -11.83
CA SER A 59 -3.69 11.09 -12.31
C SER A 59 -4.62 9.91 -12.14
N SER A 60 -5.07 9.32 -13.24
CA SER A 60 -5.81 8.06 -13.27
C SER A 60 -4.83 6.91 -13.46
N ILE A 61 -4.72 6.06 -12.45
CA ILE A 61 -3.69 5.03 -12.31
C ILE A 61 -4.28 3.67 -12.56
N SER A 62 -3.60 2.84 -13.33
CA SER A 62 -3.95 1.43 -13.50
C SER A 62 -2.73 0.57 -13.82
N GLY A 63 -2.76 -0.70 -13.38
CA GLY A 63 -1.71 -1.65 -13.71
C GLY A 63 -1.69 -2.88 -12.82
N LEU A 64 -0.80 -3.80 -13.14
CA LEU A 64 -0.65 -5.07 -12.46
C LEU A 64 0.65 -5.10 -11.67
N ASP A 65 0.60 -5.74 -10.50
CA ASP A 65 1.77 -6.19 -9.74
C ASP A 65 1.62 -7.66 -9.33
N LEU A 66 2.74 -8.31 -9.08
CA LEU A 66 2.84 -9.71 -8.72
C LEU A 66 3.46 -9.84 -7.34
N LYS A 67 2.92 -10.71 -6.49
CA LYS A 67 3.52 -11.11 -5.22
C LYS A 67 3.76 -12.60 -5.21
N LEU A 68 4.98 -13.00 -4.92
CA LEU A 68 5.39 -14.38 -4.70
C LEU A 68 5.51 -14.62 -3.20
N SER A 69 5.09 -15.77 -2.73
CA SER A 69 5.19 -16.13 -1.32
C SER A 69 5.54 -17.60 -1.14
N THR A 70 6.27 -17.88 -0.09
CA THR A 70 6.57 -19.24 0.36
C THR A 70 6.42 -19.32 1.87
N GLN A 71 5.94 -20.46 2.34
CA GLN A 71 5.79 -20.76 3.75
C GLN A 71 6.34 -22.16 4.04
N PHE A 72 7.10 -22.23 5.09
CA PHE A 72 7.62 -23.47 5.65
C PHE A 72 6.96 -23.75 6.99
N GLU A 73 6.49 -24.97 7.18
CA GLU A 73 5.92 -25.48 8.42
C GLU A 73 6.66 -26.75 8.82
N ILE A 74 7.46 -26.66 9.87
CA ILE A 74 8.32 -27.76 10.31
C ILE A 74 7.81 -28.24 11.66
N PRO A 75 7.23 -29.43 11.75
CA PRO A 75 6.83 -30.01 13.03
C PRO A 75 8.08 -30.38 13.85
N ILE A 76 8.09 -29.95 15.09
CA ILE A 76 9.09 -30.31 16.11
C ILE A 76 8.43 -31.29 17.10
N LYS A 77 9.17 -31.76 18.09
CA LYS A 77 8.62 -32.62 19.16
C LYS A 77 7.42 -31.94 19.90
N ASP A 78 6.54 -32.78 20.43
CA ASP A 78 5.41 -32.40 21.32
C ASP A 78 4.35 -31.48 20.65
N ALA A 79 4.10 -31.68 19.35
CA ALA A 79 3.17 -30.89 18.54
C ALA A 79 3.52 -29.38 18.49
N LEU A 80 4.79 -29.04 18.63
CA LEU A 80 5.35 -27.73 18.35
C LEU A 80 5.62 -27.63 16.85
N GLU A 81 5.30 -26.48 16.27
CA GLU A 81 5.54 -26.18 14.86
C GLU A 81 6.38 -24.92 14.72
N LEU A 82 7.43 -25.00 13.95
CA LEU A 82 8.20 -23.84 13.49
C LEU A 82 7.65 -23.39 12.15
N GLN A 83 7.30 -22.14 12.04
CA GLN A 83 6.84 -21.53 10.81
C GLN A 83 7.84 -20.48 10.34
N ALA A 84 8.15 -20.50 9.06
CA ALA A 84 8.93 -19.47 8.39
C ALA A 84 8.20 -19.04 7.13
N MET A 85 8.16 -17.74 6.88
CA MET A 85 7.56 -17.20 5.66
C MET A 85 8.54 -16.25 4.96
N LEU A 86 8.47 -16.26 3.62
CA LEU A 86 9.14 -15.29 2.77
C LEU A 86 8.15 -14.84 1.70
N SER A 87 8.06 -13.52 1.47
CA SER A 87 7.32 -13.01 0.34
C SER A 87 8.11 -11.91 -0.37
N TYR A 88 7.98 -11.86 -1.68
CA TYR A 88 8.62 -10.88 -2.53
C TYR A 88 7.61 -10.32 -3.53
N THR A 89 7.48 -9.01 -3.55
CA THR A 89 6.73 -8.27 -4.55
C THR A 89 7.76 -7.51 -5.37
N PRO A 90 8.02 -7.91 -6.63
CA PRO A 90 8.94 -7.18 -7.52
C PRO A 90 8.47 -5.76 -7.77
N GLU A 91 9.39 -4.88 -8.14
CA GLU A 91 9.09 -3.57 -8.67
C GLU A 91 8.09 -3.68 -9.83
N ALA A 92 7.11 -2.79 -9.85
CA ALA A 92 6.08 -2.76 -10.89
C ALA A 92 5.86 -1.33 -11.39
N ASN A 93 5.67 -1.20 -12.70
CA ASN A 93 5.33 0.05 -13.34
C ASN A 93 3.83 0.10 -13.63
N LEU A 94 3.13 1.00 -12.96
CA LEU A 94 1.73 1.30 -13.24
C LEU A 94 1.64 2.45 -14.24
N ILE A 95 0.61 2.42 -15.07
CA ILE A 95 0.32 3.47 -16.05
C ILE A 95 -0.50 4.55 -15.36
N SER A 96 -0.08 5.80 -15.55
CA SER A 96 -0.80 6.99 -15.11
C SER A 96 -1.24 7.80 -16.33
N THR A 97 -2.55 7.99 -16.48
CA THR A 97 -3.13 8.91 -17.47
C THR A 97 -3.43 10.22 -16.76
N ASN A 98 -2.84 11.31 -17.24
CA ASN A 98 -2.77 12.58 -16.53
C ASN A 98 -3.56 13.68 -17.23
N SER A 99 -4.14 14.57 -16.42
CA SER A 99 -4.75 15.83 -16.84
C SER A 99 -4.31 16.95 -15.91
N ARG A 100 -4.19 18.14 -16.45
CA ARG A 100 -3.79 19.35 -15.72
C ARG A 100 -4.72 20.48 -16.06
N PHE A 101 -5.20 21.18 -15.03
CA PHE A 101 -6.10 22.31 -15.16
C PHE A 101 -5.57 23.52 -14.40
N TYR A 102 -5.75 24.70 -14.96
CA TYR A 102 -5.67 25.95 -14.24
C TYR A 102 -7.07 26.46 -13.94
N ASN A 103 -7.35 26.63 -12.66
CA ASN A 103 -8.64 27.12 -12.16
C ASN A 103 -8.42 28.44 -11.44
N THR A 104 -9.41 29.32 -11.50
CA THR A 104 -9.49 30.48 -10.60
C THR A 104 -10.52 30.20 -9.51
N ARG A 105 -10.15 30.42 -8.26
CA ARG A 105 -11.01 30.14 -7.08
C ARG A 105 -10.93 31.28 -6.09
N SER A 106 -12.07 31.61 -5.46
CA SER A 106 -12.11 32.49 -4.29
C SER A 106 -12.02 31.69 -3.00
N LEU A 107 -11.22 32.16 -2.04
CA LEU A 107 -11.13 31.57 -0.70
C LEU A 107 -12.44 31.67 0.11
N SER A 108 -13.29 32.66 -0.21
CA SER A 108 -14.53 32.93 0.52
C SER A 108 -15.77 32.28 -0.10
N ALA A 109 -15.69 31.71 -1.26
CA ALA A 109 -16.80 31.08 -1.97
C ALA A 109 -16.68 29.56 -1.99
N SER A 110 -17.75 28.87 -1.62
CA SER A 110 -17.83 27.41 -1.68
C SER A 110 -18.01 26.86 -3.10
N THR A 111 -18.16 27.73 -4.09
CA THR A 111 -18.31 27.40 -5.51
C THR A 111 -17.12 27.94 -6.31
N ASN A 112 -16.62 27.14 -7.24
CA ASN A 112 -15.59 27.57 -8.18
C ASN A 112 -16.21 28.59 -9.16
N PHE A 113 -15.93 29.86 -8.92
CA PHE A 113 -16.25 30.93 -9.87
C PHE A 113 -14.98 31.24 -10.64
N GLY A 114 -14.86 30.78 -11.86
CA GLY A 114 -13.74 31.12 -12.69
C GLY A 114 -13.54 30.17 -13.88
N GLU A 115 -12.62 30.56 -14.72
CA GLU A 115 -12.22 29.77 -15.88
C GLU A 115 -11.52 28.50 -15.43
N ASN A 116 -11.88 27.38 -16.10
CA ASN A 116 -11.20 26.10 -15.99
C ASN A 116 -10.52 25.83 -17.33
N ILE A 117 -9.19 25.94 -17.37
CA ILE A 117 -8.41 25.80 -18.58
C ILE A 117 -7.62 24.48 -18.51
N GLU A 118 -7.95 23.53 -19.39
CA GLU A 118 -7.15 22.30 -19.54
C GLU A 118 -5.87 22.61 -20.32
N ILE A 119 -4.73 22.13 -19.78
CA ILE A 119 -3.44 22.26 -20.42
C ILE A 119 -3.15 20.98 -21.21
N SER A 120 -2.80 21.12 -22.50
CA SER A 120 -2.33 19.98 -23.28
C SER A 120 -1.04 19.43 -22.68
N LEU A 121 -1.10 18.19 -22.21
CA LEU A 121 0.05 17.45 -21.71
C LEU A 121 0.71 16.60 -22.81
N ILE A 122 0.12 16.55 -24.00
CA ILE A 122 0.60 15.72 -25.12
C ILE A 122 1.95 16.21 -25.60
N ASP A 123 2.10 17.53 -25.78
CA ASP A 123 3.32 18.15 -26.30
C ASP A 123 4.50 18.05 -25.33
N PHE A 124 4.20 17.83 -24.04
CA PHE A 124 5.19 17.63 -22.98
C PHE A 124 5.50 16.16 -22.70
N GLY A 125 4.83 15.21 -23.39
CA GLY A 125 4.96 13.77 -23.13
C GLY A 125 4.41 13.33 -21.77
N LEU A 126 3.62 14.20 -21.10
CA LEU A 126 3.11 13.96 -19.73
C LEU A 126 1.68 13.42 -19.68
N LYS A 127 0.99 13.28 -20.83
CA LYS A 127 -0.39 12.76 -20.88
C LYS A 127 -0.48 11.33 -20.36
N ARG A 128 0.56 10.52 -20.62
CA ARG A 128 0.66 9.15 -20.14
C ARG A 128 2.08 8.91 -19.63
N THR A 129 2.19 8.60 -18.35
CA THR A 129 3.47 8.42 -17.65
C THR A 129 3.45 7.13 -16.84
N ASN A 130 4.59 6.77 -16.26
CA ASN A 130 4.70 5.63 -15.37
C ASN A 130 4.77 6.07 -13.91
N ILE A 131 4.25 5.21 -13.04
CA ILE A 131 4.47 5.25 -11.60
C ILE A 131 5.21 3.97 -11.26
N THR A 132 6.42 4.08 -10.75
CA THR A 132 7.19 2.94 -10.27
C THR A 132 6.83 2.67 -8.82
N ILE A 133 6.21 1.50 -8.58
CA ILE A 133 6.01 0.96 -7.23
C ILE A 133 7.23 0.11 -6.90
N PRO A 134 7.96 0.43 -5.82
CA PRO A 134 9.17 -0.28 -5.47
C PRO A 134 8.91 -1.71 -4.99
N ASP A 135 9.96 -2.51 -5.00
CA ASP A 135 9.95 -3.86 -4.50
C ASP A 135 9.74 -3.91 -2.97
N ILE A 136 9.06 -4.98 -2.55
CA ILE A 136 8.80 -5.27 -1.13
C ILE A 136 9.26 -6.68 -0.82
N ILE A 137 10.08 -6.82 0.20
CA ILE A 137 10.51 -8.10 0.74
C ILE A 137 9.96 -8.22 2.16
N SER A 138 9.29 -9.33 2.45
CA SER A 138 8.87 -9.65 3.82
C SER A 138 9.30 -11.05 4.18
N PHE A 139 9.83 -11.21 5.38
CA PHE A 139 10.12 -12.51 5.97
C PHE A 139 9.65 -12.55 7.41
N GLY A 140 9.34 -13.72 7.89
CA GLY A 140 8.87 -13.90 9.25
C GLY A 140 9.18 -15.28 9.78
N PHE A 141 9.33 -15.35 11.08
CA PHE A 141 9.51 -16.59 11.81
C PHE A 141 8.49 -16.66 12.94
N GLY A 142 8.00 -17.84 13.18
CA GLY A 142 7.06 -18.06 14.25
C GLY A 142 7.19 -19.48 14.82
N VAL A 143 6.78 -19.64 16.05
CA VAL A 143 6.70 -20.92 16.72
C VAL A 143 5.37 -21.00 17.44
N GLY A 144 4.77 -22.17 17.40
CA GLY A 144 3.49 -22.37 18.05
C GLY A 144 3.14 -23.82 18.28
N LYS A 145 2.05 -23.99 18.97
CA LYS A 145 1.39 -25.27 19.15
C LYS A 145 -0.02 -25.15 18.60
N GLU A 146 -0.37 -26.04 17.68
CA GLU A 146 -1.68 -26.03 17.03
C GLU A 146 -2.80 -25.88 18.07
N ARG A 147 -3.75 -24.99 17.80
CA ARG A 147 -4.94 -24.71 18.65
C ARG A 147 -4.63 -24.30 20.10
N LYS A 148 -3.41 -23.90 20.41
CA LYS A 148 -3.03 -23.52 21.78
C LYS A 148 -2.35 -22.15 21.85
N TRP A 149 -1.27 -21.94 21.15
CA TRP A 149 -0.56 -20.68 21.13
C TRP A 149 0.33 -20.55 19.90
N PHE A 150 0.61 -19.33 19.54
CA PHE A 150 1.56 -18.97 18.48
C PHE A 150 2.23 -17.66 18.85
N ALA A 151 3.52 -17.55 18.58
CA ALA A 151 4.29 -16.32 18.65
C ALA A 151 5.10 -16.18 17.38
N GLY A 152 5.13 -14.97 16.80
CA GLY A 152 5.84 -14.74 15.54
C GLY A 152 6.35 -13.32 15.40
N VAL A 153 7.39 -13.19 14.57
CA VAL A 153 8.12 -11.96 14.31
C VAL A 153 8.22 -11.77 12.80
N PRO A 154 7.34 -10.97 12.18
CA PRO A 154 7.49 -10.55 10.81
C PRO A 154 8.40 -9.31 10.70
N TYR A 155 9.14 -9.25 9.60
CA TYR A 155 9.91 -8.10 9.16
C TYR A 155 9.62 -7.79 7.70
N THR A 156 9.39 -6.53 7.37
CA THR A 156 9.13 -6.07 6.01
C THR A 156 10.07 -4.92 5.66
N MET A 157 10.68 -5.02 4.51
CA MET A 157 11.46 -3.96 3.87
C MET A 157 10.76 -3.51 2.60
N ASN A 158 10.57 -2.22 2.47
CA ASN A 158 10.03 -1.58 1.28
C ASN A 158 11.08 -0.61 0.73
N ALA A 159 11.53 -0.84 -0.50
CA ALA A 159 12.59 -0.05 -1.15
C ALA A 159 12.04 1.29 -1.69
N MET A 160 11.37 2.07 -0.83
CA MET A 160 10.69 3.32 -1.19
C MET A 160 11.60 4.36 -1.84
N GLN A 161 12.93 4.27 -1.68
CA GLN A 161 13.87 5.11 -2.42
C GLN A 161 13.75 4.98 -3.95
N ASN A 162 13.22 3.85 -4.45
CA ASN A 162 13.01 3.58 -5.87
C ASN A 162 11.63 4.07 -6.36
N PHE A 163 10.79 4.60 -5.46
CA PHE A 163 9.50 5.15 -5.85
C PHE A 163 9.69 6.34 -6.80
N SER A 164 8.98 6.33 -7.91
CA SER A 164 8.96 7.47 -8.82
C SER A 164 7.57 7.71 -9.40
N HIS A 165 7.25 8.99 -9.56
CA HIS A 165 6.06 9.46 -10.24
C HIS A 165 6.49 10.54 -11.24
N GLU A 166 6.45 10.22 -12.54
CA GLU A 166 6.99 11.11 -13.57
C GLU A 166 6.20 12.43 -13.71
N PHE A 167 4.90 12.41 -13.45
CA PHE A 167 4.02 13.57 -13.61
C PHE A 167 3.96 14.46 -12.35
N ILE A 168 3.80 13.87 -11.17
CA ILE A 168 3.75 14.62 -9.91
C ILE A 168 5.12 14.55 -9.26
N ARG A 169 5.96 15.51 -9.54
CA ARG A 169 7.27 15.66 -8.91
C ARG A 169 7.18 16.73 -7.83
N LEU A 170 7.39 16.33 -6.60
CA LEU A 170 7.48 17.26 -5.48
C LEU A 170 8.92 17.76 -5.38
N PRO A 171 9.17 19.07 -5.51
CA PRO A 171 10.52 19.61 -5.35
C PRO A 171 11.01 19.38 -3.92
N ASN A 172 12.27 19.01 -3.78
CA ASN A 172 12.94 18.79 -2.49
C ASN A 172 12.36 17.66 -1.62
N VAL A 173 11.68 16.67 -2.25
CA VAL A 173 11.24 15.45 -1.56
C VAL A 173 12.12 14.29 -2.02
N GLY A 174 12.74 13.62 -1.06
CA GLY A 174 13.42 12.35 -1.24
C GLY A 174 12.63 11.24 -0.54
N TYR A 175 12.66 10.06 -1.11
CA TYR A 175 12.08 8.88 -0.50
C TYR A 175 13.19 8.02 0.12
N GLU A 176 12.95 7.50 1.31
CA GLU A 176 13.85 6.59 2.00
C GLU A 176 13.21 5.23 2.15
N ASN A 177 14.02 4.18 2.27
CA ASN A 177 13.51 2.85 2.49
C ASN A 177 12.73 2.77 3.80
N ALA A 178 11.60 2.10 3.76
CA ALA A 178 10.78 1.87 4.95
C ALA A 178 10.98 0.44 5.47
N TYR A 179 11.15 0.34 6.78
CA TYR A 179 11.33 -0.93 7.49
C TYR A 179 10.24 -1.08 8.53
N GLN A 180 9.62 -2.25 8.57
CA GLN A 180 8.60 -2.57 9.55
C GLN A 180 8.99 -3.85 10.29
N PHE A 181 9.04 -3.76 11.59
CA PHE A 181 9.22 -4.88 12.50
C PHE A 181 7.98 -4.99 13.39
N SER A 182 7.50 -6.21 13.60
CA SER A 182 6.38 -6.46 14.49
C SER A 182 6.64 -7.72 15.31
N LEU A 183 6.02 -7.81 16.46
CA LEU A 183 6.01 -9.00 17.33
C LEU A 183 4.55 -9.27 17.70
N GLY A 184 4.10 -10.49 17.54
CA GLY A 184 2.72 -10.80 17.87
C GLY A 184 2.49 -12.28 18.12
N GLY A 185 1.34 -12.56 18.73
CA GLY A 185 0.94 -13.92 18.98
C GLY A 185 -0.48 -14.05 19.53
N PHE A 186 -0.88 -15.30 19.74
CA PHE A 186 -2.14 -15.62 20.39
C PHE A 186 -1.98 -16.78 21.37
N TYR A 187 -2.91 -16.85 22.30
CA TYR A 187 -3.02 -17.93 23.27
C TYR A 187 -4.48 -18.36 23.45
N ILE A 188 -4.72 -19.67 23.46
CA ILE A 188 -6.02 -20.29 23.71
C ILE A 188 -5.84 -21.25 24.87
N PRO A 189 -6.47 -21.05 26.05
CA PRO A 189 -6.30 -21.91 27.21
C PRO A 189 -6.68 -23.37 26.96
N ASP A 190 -7.86 -23.60 26.39
CA ASP A 190 -8.34 -24.93 26.03
C ASP A 190 -9.41 -24.83 24.93
N TYR A 191 -8.96 -25.07 23.67
CA TYR A 191 -9.84 -25.02 22.49
C TYR A 191 -10.97 -26.06 22.53
N SER A 192 -10.73 -27.21 23.18
CA SER A 192 -11.67 -28.35 23.23
C SER A 192 -12.68 -28.27 24.38
N SER A 193 -12.60 -27.29 25.26
CA SER A 193 -13.49 -27.15 26.40
C SER A 193 -14.96 -27.02 25.98
N ILE A 194 -15.79 -27.97 26.39
CA ILE A 194 -17.25 -27.95 26.15
C ILE A 194 -17.95 -27.16 27.25
N THR A 195 -17.40 -27.16 28.47
CA THR A 195 -18.07 -26.66 29.69
C THR A 195 -17.79 -25.17 29.97
N SER A 196 -16.72 -24.60 29.43
CA SER A 196 -16.32 -23.22 29.71
C SER A 196 -16.02 -22.44 28.47
N TYR A 197 -16.84 -21.42 28.16
CA TYR A 197 -16.64 -20.50 27.08
C TYR A 197 -15.30 -19.75 27.19
N TRP A 198 -14.92 -19.31 28.40
CA TRP A 198 -13.70 -18.55 28.66
C TRP A 198 -12.41 -19.29 28.28
N LYS A 199 -12.42 -20.61 28.35
CA LYS A 199 -11.25 -21.42 27.96
C LYS A 199 -11.05 -21.49 26.45
N ARG A 200 -12.06 -21.16 25.63
CA ARG A 200 -12.01 -21.14 24.17
C ARG A 200 -11.71 -19.74 23.60
N ILE A 201 -11.62 -18.73 24.46
CA ILE A 201 -11.29 -17.38 24.03
C ILE A 201 -9.87 -17.35 23.49
N VAL A 202 -9.71 -16.66 22.36
CA VAL A 202 -8.39 -16.38 21.75
C VAL A 202 -7.89 -15.05 22.28
N PHE A 203 -6.90 -15.08 23.14
CA PHE A 203 -6.18 -13.89 23.57
C PHE A 203 -5.12 -13.54 22.55
N ARG A 204 -5.13 -12.31 22.04
CA ARG A 204 -4.17 -11.83 21.03
C ARG A 204 -3.42 -10.63 21.58
N MET A 205 -2.12 -10.59 21.32
CA MET A 205 -1.26 -9.46 21.66
C MET A 205 -0.30 -9.22 20.50
N GLY A 206 0.00 -7.95 20.23
CA GLY A 206 0.96 -7.56 19.20
C GLY A 206 1.50 -6.15 19.45
N PHE A 207 2.72 -5.95 18.97
CA PHE A 207 3.44 -4.68 18.98
C PHE A 207 4.09 -4.45 17.61
#